data_caf880723dff668d5bc5978fb6df346b
#
_entry.id   caf880723dff668d5bc5978fb6df346b
#
_cell.length_a   1.000
_cell.length_b   1.000
_cell.length_c   1.000
_cell.angle_alpha   90.00
_cell.angle_beta   90.00
_cell.angle_gamma   90.00
#
_symmetry.space_group_name_H-M   'P 1'
#
loop_
_entity.id
_entity.type
_entity.pdbx_description
1 polymer ?
#
loop_
_entity_poly.entity_id
_entity_poly.type
_entity_poly.pdbx_seq_one_letter_code
_entity_poly.pdbx_strand_id
1 'polypeptide(L)'
;MLPPLAVHISGDLQAVGFKKSDVITSSIPTTPPWLLTRPAVNLTLHCSDKSNTPPEIFKHRFYEICHEFNNYYRIFTDGAKEGNRVAAAVVHRDNTKCVRLPDAASIFRAELYALLLERDVVRSSKENNFVIFTDSMSSLQSINGFNLDSDLVQKFLKDYTVLAKNGKNSILCWIPSLVGILGNEKADAAAKSALSLPVTRMKLPATGVYPRITKLIFDEEVWNCCAGNKLHAIRPTVGDYKQKTENMPIAP
;
A
#
# COMPACT_ATOMS: atom_id res chain seq x y z
N MET A 1 -40.38 -11.89 3.02
CA MET A 1 -39.30 -12.73 2.49
C MET A 1 -38.05 -11.85 2.41
N LEU A 2 -36.95 -12.18 3.09
CA LEU A 2 -35.71 -11.40 3.01
C LEU A 2 -35.12 -11.54 1.61
N PRO A 3 -34.60 -10.45 1.01
CA PRO A 3 -33.96 -10.53 -0.28
C PRO A 3 -32.69 -11.42 -0.22
N PRO A 4 -32.27 -12.03 -1.33
CA PRO A 4 -31.06 -12.82 -1.38
C PRO A 4 -29.83 -12.03 -0.90
N LEU A 5 -28.88 -12.68 -0.23
CA LEU A 5 -27.64 -12.06 0.31
C LEU A 5 -26.91 -11.17 -0.71
N ALA A 6 -26.88 -11.60 -1.99
CA ALA A 6 -26.25 -10.83 -3.05
C ALA A 6 -26.93 -9.46 -3.29
N VAL A 7 -28.24 -9.35 -3.03
CA VAL A 7 -28.98 -8.08 -3.17
C VAL A 7 -28.64 -7.17 -1.99
N HIS A 8 -28.54 -7.70 -0.77
CA HIS A 8 -28.11 -6.92 0.41
C HIS A 8 -26.71 -6.38 0.21
N ILE A 9 -25.73 -7.24 -0.14
CA ILE A 9 -24.34 -6.81 -0.38
C ILE A 9 -24.28 -5.73 -1.47
N SER A 10 -25.09 -5.84 -2.53
CA SER A 10 -25.11 -4.82 -3.59
C SER A 10 -25.69 -3.50 -3.10
N GLY A 11 -26.70 -3.54 -2.23
CA GLY A 11 -27.28 -2.36 -1.57
C GLY A 11 -26.27 -1.66 -0.66
N ASP A 12 -25.58 -2.43 0.19
CA ASP A 12 -24.58 -1.90 1.12
C ASP A 12 -23.38 -1.29 0.39
N LEU A 13 -22.91 -1.93 -0.68
CA LEU A 13 -21.87 -1.36 -1.54
C LEU A 13 -22.31 -0.03 -2.15
N GLN A 14 -23.52 0.04 -2.67
CA GLN A 14 -24.06 1.25 -3.29
C GLN A 14 -24.22 2.38 -2.25
N ALA A 15 -24.66 2.06 -1.03
CA ALA A 15 -24.80 3.03 0.05
C ALA A 15 -23.47 3.66 0.47
N VAL A 16 -22.36 2.93 0.35
CA VAL A 16 -21.00 3.47 0.57
C VAL A 16 -20.31 3.97 -0.70
N GLY A 17 -21.05 4.12 -1.80
CA GLY A 17 -20.59 4.70 -3.05
C GLY A 17 -19.78 3.77 -3.96
N PHE A 18 -19.89 2.44 -3.77
CA PHE A 18 -19.23 1.44 -4.60
C PHE A 18 -20.22 0.65 -5.46
N LYS A 19 -19.74 0.21 -6.62
CA LYS A 19 -20.38 -0.82 -7.43
C LYS A 19 -19.66 -2.15 -7.25
N LYS A 20 -20.34 -3.25 -7.48
CA LYS A 20 -19.72 -4.59 -7.50
C LYS A 20 -18.51 -4.66 -8.45
N SER A 21 -18.55 -3.90 -9.56
CA SER A 21 -17.44 -3.77 -10.50
C SER A 21 -16.17 -3.14 -9.93
N ASP A 22 -16.30 -2.37 -8.85
CA ASP A 22 -15.20 -1.62 -8.23
C ASP A 22 -14.48 -2.46 -7.16
N VAL A 23 -14.99 -3.66 -6.88
CA VAL A 23 -14.44 -4.57 -5.87
C VAL A 23 -13.80 -5.77 -6.56
N ILE A 24 -12.63 -6.17 -6.04
CA ILE A 24 -11.97 -7.42 -6.43
C ILE A 24 -12.68 -8.56 -5.71
N THR A 25 -13.34 -9.42 -6.47
CA THR A 25 -14.12 -10.55 -5.93
C THR A 25 -13.29 -11.81 -5.69
N SER A 26 -12.09 -11.88 -6.25
CA SER A 26 -11.17 -13.02 -6.05
C SER A 26 -9.74 -12.54 -6.11
N SER A 27 -8.93 -12.97 -5.16
CA SER A 27 -7.47 -12.78 -5.12
C SER A 27 -6.70 -14.06 -5.48
N ILE A 28 -7.39 -15.09 -5.99
CA ILE A 28 -6.72 -16.37 -6.34
C ILE A 28 -5.62 -16.11 -7.36
N PRO A 29 -4.37 -16.48 -7.07
CA PRO A 29 -3.26 -16.31 -7.99
C PRO A 29 -3.49 -17.08 -9.29
N THR A 30 -3.46 -16.38 -10.42
CA THR A 30 -3.59 -17.00 -11.74
C THR A 30 -2.27 -17.57 -12.26
N THR A 31 -1.16 -17.19 -11.63
CA THR A 31 0.19 -17.70 -11.96
C THR A 31 0.71 -18.49 -10.77
N PRO A 32 1.15 -19.74 -10.98
CA PRO A 32 1.75 -20.53 -9.92
C PRO A 32 2.94 -19.81 -9.28
N PRO A 33 3.09 -19.83 -7.94
CA PRO A 33 4.16 -19.11 -7.23
C PRO A 33 5.58 -19.46 -7.71
N TRP A 34 5.81 -20.72 -8.06
CA TRP A 34 7.13 -21.19 -8.54
C TRP A 34 7.53 -20.68 -9.92
N LEU A 35 6.60 -20.06 -10.67
CA LEU A 35 6.89 -19.39 -11.94
C LEU A 35 7.18 -17.89 -11.79
N LEU A 36 7.04 -17.35 -10.58
CA LEU A 36 7.28 -15.96 -10.27
C LEU A 36 8.73 -15.75 -9.81
N THR A 37 9.36 -14.72 -10.36
CA THR A 37 10.68 -14.26 -9.94
C THR A 37 10.52 -13.13 -8.93
N ARG A 38 11.39 -13.11 -7.90
CA ARG A 38 11.48 -12.02 -6.92
C ARG A 38 12.65 -11.10 -7.22
N PRO A 39 12.52 -9.78 -7.02
CA PRO A 39 13.67 -8.89 -6.98
C PRO A 39 14.51 -9.17 -5.72
N ALA A 40 15.78 -8.83 -5.78
CA ALA A 40 16.60 -8.75 -4.57
C ALA A 40 16.08 -7.60 -3.67
N VAL A 41 16.10 -7.83 -2.35
CA VAL A 41 15.69 -6.83 -1.37
C VAL A 41 16.88 -6.50 -0.46
N ASN A 42 17.26 -5.23 -0.42
CA ASN A 42 18.32 -4.72 0.45
C ASN A 42 17.68 -4.00 1.65
N LEU A 43 17.91 -4.53 2.85
CA LEU A 43 17.43 -3.99 4.12
C LEU A 43 18.58 -3.49 5.02
N THR A 44 19.75 -3.23 4.48
CA THR A 44 20.95 -2.87 5.24
C THR A 44 20.72 -1.69 6.18
N LEU A 45 19.96 -0.68 5.75
CA LEU A 45 19.65 0.48 6.58
C LEU A 45 18.67 0.20 7.72
N HIS A 46 17.92 -0.90 7.66
CA HIS A 46 17.00 -1.30 8.73
C HIS A 46 17.72 -1.83 9.99
N CYS A 47 18.98 -2.25 9.86
CA CYS A 47 19.78 -2.72 11.01
C CYS A 47 20.08 -1.60 12.03
N SER A 48 19.79 -0.35 11.71
CA SER A 48 19.98 0.81 12.59
C SER A 48 18.63 1.29 13.10
N ASP A 49 18.50 1.39 14.42
CA ASP A 49 17.29 1.94 15.03
C ASP A 49 17.18 3.45 14.71
N LYS A 50 16.07 3.82 14.06
CA LYS A 50 15.80 5.19 13.63
C LYS A 50 15.73 6.17 14.81
N SER A 51 15.25 5.72 15.97
CA SER A 51 15.12 6.57 17.17
C SER A 51 16.46 6.94 17.79
N ASN A 52 17.47 6.10 17.59
CA ASN A 52 18.79 6.22 18.22
C ASN A 52 19.91 6.58 17.22
N THR A 53 19.59 6.68 15.92
CA THR A 53 20.59 6.94 14.88
C THR A 53 20.36 8.32 14.27
N PRO A 54 21.34 9.23 14.31
CA PRO A 54 21.24 10.55 13.66
C PRO A 54 20.95 10.45 12.16
N PRO A 55 20.18 11.38 11.57
CA PRO A 55 19.85 11.40 10.14
C PRO A 55 21.09 11.39 9.23
N GLU A 56 22.19 12.00 9.66
CA GLU A 56 23.45 12.09 8.92
C GLU A 56 24.07 10.72 8.71
N ILE A 57 23.95 9.82 9.69
CA ILE A 57 24.45 8.42 9.59
C ILE A 57 23.65 7.67 8.53
N PHE A 58 22.32 7.85 8.49
CA PHE A 58 21.49 7.25 7.44
C PHE A 58 21.83 7.79 6.06
N LYS A 59 22.08 9.11 5.93
CA LYS A 59 22.54 9.72 4.67
C LYS A 59 23.87 9.13 4.21
N HIS A 60 24.83 9.02 5.14
CA HIS A 60 26.14 8.46 4.80
C HIS A 60 25.99 7.03 4.28
N ARG A 61 25.29 6.17 5.00
CA ARG A 61 25.05 4.79 4.58
C ARG A 61 24.23 4.68 3.29
N PHE A 62 23.29 5.59 3.06
CA PHE A 62 22.59 5.68 1.79
C PHE A 62 23.55 5.97 0.64
N TYR A 63 24.52 6.87 0.83
CA TYR A 63 25.54 7.14 -0.19
C TYR A 63 26.47 5.95 -0.42
N GLU A 64 26.77 5.15 0.61
CA GLU A 64 27.50 3.89 0.46
C GLU A 64 26.74 2.92 -0.45
N ILE A 65 25.43 2.74 -0.22
CA ILE A 65 24.55 1.94 -1.11
C ILE A 65 24.55 2.53 -2.53
N CYS A 66 24.46 3.85 -2.66
CA CYS A 66 24.52 4.50 -3.96
C CYS A 66 25.86 4.31 -4.68
N HIS A 67 26.95 4.16 -3.95
CA HIS A 67 28.27 3.86 -4.48
C HIS A 67 28.38 2.38 -4.90
N GLU A 68 27.87 1.46 -4.09
CA GLU A 68 27.77 0.04 -4.41
C GLU A 68 26.99 -0.18 -5.72
N PHE A 69 25.87 0.53 -5.90
CA PHE A 69 25.02 0.48 -7.10
C PHE A 69 25.25 1.68 -8.03
N ASN A 70 26.49 2.11 -8.23
CA ASN A 70 26.81 3.31 -9.01
C ASN A 70 26.34 3.24 -10.48
N ASN A 71 26.34 2.03 -11.06
CA ASN A 71 25.89 1.75 -12.43
C ASN A 71 24.39 1.44 -12.53
N TYR A 72 23.64 1.58 -11.42
CA TYR A 72 22.20 1.34 -11.41
C TYR A 72 21.43 2.65 -11.57
N TYR A 73 20.35 2.58 -12.33
CA TYR A 73 19.42 3.68 -12.47
C TYR A 73 18.57 3.79 -11.20
N ARG A 74 18.56 4.98 -10.58
CA ARG A 74 17.90 5.22 -9.29
C ARG A 74 16.47 5.66 -9.48
N ILE A 75 15.54 5.03 -8.75
CA ILE A 75 14.12 5.32 -8.71
C ILE A 75 13.70 5.44 -7.25
N PHE A 76 12.84 6.40 -6.93
CA PHE A 76 12.27 6.59 -5.60
C PHE A 76 10.76 6.48 -5.67
N THR A 77 10.15 5.79 -4.70
CA THR A 77 8.71 5.57 -4.64
C THR A 77 8.17 5.93 -3.28
N ASP A 78 6.97 6.51 -3.26
CA ASP A 78 6.30 6.85 -2.01
C ASP A 78 4.78 6.83 -2.17
N GLY A 79 4.08 6.61 -1.05
CA GLY A 79 2.64 6.69 -0.90
C GLY A 79 2.23 7.78 0.07
N ALA A 80 1.18 8.54 -0.22
CA ALA A 80 0.65 9.54 0.68
C ALA A 80 -0.81 9.27 1.02
N LYS A 81 -1.19 9.59 2.27
CA LYS A 81 -2.58 9.57 2.73
C LYS A 81 -2.86 10.74 3.65
N GLU A 82 -3.89 11.51 3.32
CA GLU A 82 -4.39 12.61 4.13
C GLU A 82 -5.91 12.53 4.21
N GLY A 83 -6.43 12.27 5.40
CA GLY A 83 -7.85 11.96 5.58
C GLY A 83 -8.26 10.75 4.74
N ASN A 84 -9.20 10.95 3.82
CA ASN A 84 -9.66 9.91 2.89
C ASN A 84 -8.89 9.91 1.55
N ARG A 85 -8.05 10.89 1.30
CA ARG A 85 -7.31 11.01 0.05
C ARG A 85 -6.06 10.15 0.11
N VAL A 86 -5.80 9.42 -0.97
CA VAL A 86 -4.69 8.48 -1.07
C VAL A 86 -4.03 8.63 -2.42
N ALA A 87 -2.71 8.68 -2.46
CA ALA A 87 -1.96 8.84 -3.70
C ALA A 87 -0.64 8.07 -3.66
N ALA A 88 -0.07 7.85 -4.83
CA ALA A 88 1.20 7.18 -5.03
C ALA A 88 2.05 7.95 -6.03
N ALA A 89 3.35 7.96 -5.82
CA ALA A 89 4.30 8.62 -6.72
C ALA A 89 5.55 7.79 -6.95
N VAL A 90 6.15 7.98 -8.12
CA VAL A 90 7.48 7.52 -8.49
C VAL A 90 8.27 8.70 -9.06
N VAL A 91 9.50 8.84 -8.60
CA VAL A 91 10.43 9.89 -9.04
C VAL A 91 11.71 9.25 -9.53
N HIS A 92 12.17 9.67 -10.71
CA HIS A 92 13.43 9.23 -11.26
C HIS A 92 14.08 10.38 -12.06
N ARG A 93 15.32 10.73 -11.76
CA ARG A 93 15.99 11.94 -12.29
C ARG A 93 15.09 13.17 -12.08
N ASP A 94 14.71 13.85 -13.17
CA ASP A 94 13.83 15.02 -13.14
C ASP A 94 12.37 14.70 -13.53
N ASN A 95 12.05 13.40 -13.68
CA ASN A 95 10.71 12.98 -14.05
C ASN A 95 9.95 12.47 -12.84
N THR A 96 8.67 12.81 -12.81
CA THR A 96 7.74 12.38 -11.78
C THR A 96 6.48 11.81 -12.42
N LYS A 97 6.06 10.64 -11.95
CA LYS A 97 4.75 10.09 -12.27
C LYS A 97 4.00 9.85 -10.97
N CYS A 98 2.81 10.40 -10.88
CA CYS A 98 1.99 10.26 -9.70
C CYS A 98 0.53 10.03 -10.07
N VAL A 99 -0.22 9.41 -9.16
CA VAL A 99 -1.64 9.10 -9.34
C VAL A 99 -2.37 9.22 -8.01
N ARG A 100 -3.62 9.69 -8.07
CA ARG A 100 -4.55 9.60 -6.96
C ARG A 100 -5.31 8.29 -7.02
N LEU A 101 -5.30 7.53 -5.92
CA LEU A 101 -6.04 6.29 -5.75
C LEU A 101 -7.46 6.58 -5.23
N PRO A 102 -8.39 5.59 -5.31
CA PRO A 102 -9.70 5.72 -4.67
C PRO A 102 -9.57 5.98 -3.16
N ASP A 103 -10.47 6.79 -2.62
CA ASP A 103 -10.45 7.24 -1.23
C ASP A 103 -10.54 6.12 -0.18
N ALA A 104 -10.98 4.92 -0.58
CA ALA A 104 -11.00 3.74 0.27
C ALA A 104 -9.70 2.92 0.23
N ALA A 105 -8.70 3.36 -0.55
CA ALA A 105 -7.40 2.71 -0.52
C ALA A 105 -6.70 2.95 0.82
N SER A 106 -5.92 1.96 1.26
CA SER A 106 -5.04 2.10 2.42
C SER A 106 -3.73 2.76 2.01
N ILE A 107 -2.98 3.31 2.98
CA ILE A 107 -1.61 3.78 2.74
C ILE A 107 -0.72 2.64 2.23
N PHE A 108 -0.81 1.45 2.80
CA PHE A 108 -0.09 0.27 2.32
C PHE A 108 -0.35 -0.02 0.84
N ARG A 109 -1.62 0.17 0.39
CA ARG A 109 -1.96 0.02 -1.03
C ARG A 109 -1.33 1.10 -1.90
N ALA A 110 -1.20 2.33 -1.39
CA ALA A 110 -0.52 3.42 -2.09
C ALA A 110 0.98 3.11 -2.29
N GLU A 111 1.65 2.65 -1.24
CA GLU A 111 3.04 2.24 -1.27
C GLU A 111 3.30 1.13 -2.29
N LEU A 112 2.50 0.06 -2.25
CA LEU A 112 2.58 -1.02 -3.24
C LEU A 112 2.29 -0.51 -4.66
N TYR A 113 1.36 0.44 -4.80
CA TYR A 113 1.04 1.00 -6.10
C TYR A 113 2.16 1.89 -6.65
N ALA A 114 2.86 2.61 -5.77
CA ALA A 114 4.06 3.37 -6.14
C ALA A 114 5.14 2.45 -6.72
N LEU A 115 5.36 1.27 -6.11
CA LEU A 115 6.24 0.23 -6.64
C LEU A 115 5.73 -0.34 -7.97
N LEU A 116 4.42 -0.33 -8.25
CA LEU A 116 3.89 -0.71 -9.57
C LEU A 116 4.09 0.38 -10.63
N LEU A 117 4.10 1.67 -10.23
CA LEU A 117 4.35 2.77 -11.17
C LEU A 117 5.78 2.76 -11.72
N GLU A 118 6.76 2.31 -10.92
CA GLU A 118 8.16 2.21 -11.35
C GLU A 118 8.35 1.26 -12.54
N ARG A 119 7.50 0.22 -12.63
CA ARG A 119 7.54 -0.76 -13.72
C ARG A 119 7.50 -0.11 -15.11
N ASP A 120 6.70 0.94 -15.28
CA ASP A 120 6.61 1.63 -16.56
C ASP A 120 7.90 2.38 -16.86
N VAL A 121 8.56 2.91 -15.82
CA VAL A 121 9.89 3.53 -15.92
C VAL A 121 10.93 2.51 -16.35
N VAL A 122 10.97 1.36 -15.67
CA VAL A 122 11.91 0.26 -15.99
C VAL A 122 11.68 -0.26 -17.40
N ARG A 123 10.41 -0.45 -17.81
CA ARG A 123 10.06 -0.97 -19.14
C ARG A 123 10.49 -0.04 -20.27
N SER A 124 10.30 1.27 -20.11
CA SER A 124 10.61 2.27 -21.13
C SER A 124 12.07 2.71 -21.15
N SER A 125 12.83 2.39 -20.10
CA SER A 125 14.24 2.78 -19.99
C SER A 125 15.14 1.95 -20.90
N LYS A 126 16.23 2.57 -21.37
CA LYS A 126 17.33 1.87 -22.06
C LYS A 126 18.26 1.14 -21.08
N GLU A 127 18.25 1.51 -19.81
CA GLU A 127 19.03 0.89 -18.75
C GLU A 127 18.53 -0.53 -18.44
N ASN A 128 19.41 -1.38 -17.93
CA ASN A 128 19.07 -2.75 -17.56
C ASN A 128 19.09 -2.99 -16.05
N ASN A 129 19.82 -2.17 -15.30
CA ASN A 129 19.97 -2.32 -13.86
C ASN A 129 19.33 -1.13 -13.12
N PHE A 130 18.49 -1.42 -12.14
CA PHE A 130 17.73 -0.44 -11.39
C PHE A 130 17.88 -0.67 -9.90
N VAL A 131 17.99 0.41 -9.14
CA VAL A 131 17.82 0.42 -7.70
C VAL A 131 16.61 1.27 -7.35
N ILE A 132 15.66 0.66 -6.66
CA ILE A 132 14.38 1.27 -6.31
C ILE A 132 14.37 1.47 -4.80
N PHE A 133 14.31 2.74 -4.40
CA PHE A 133 14.28 3.15 -3.01
C PHE A 133 12.85 3.40 -2.56
N THR A 134 12.47 2.85 -1.42
CA THR A 134 11.18 3.05 -0.76
C THR A 134 11.36 3.03 0.75
N ASP A 135 10.55 3.79 1.48
CA ASP A 135 10.53 3.74 2.94
C ASP A 135 9.43 2.81 3.50
N SER A 136 8.66 2.19 2.61
CA SER A 136 7.63 1.22 2.99
C SER A 136 8.20 -0.18 3.27
N MET A 137 8.60 -0.42 4.51
CA MET A 137 9.06 -1.75 4.96
C MET A 137 7.99 -2.82 4.74
N SER A 138 6.72 -2.51 5.01
CA SER A 138 5.61 -3.45 4.86
C SER A 138 5.43 -3.92 3.41
N SER A 139 5.63 -3.02 2.44
CA SER A 139 5.57 -3.36 1.01
C SER A 139 6.72 -4.30 0.62
N LEU A 140 7.94 -4.02 1.07
CA LEU A 140 9.10 -4.87 0.81
C LEU A 140 8.94 -6.26 1.45
N GLN A 141 8.47 -6.32 2.70
CA GLN A 141 8.19 -7.59 3.37
C GLN A 141 7.11 -8.41 2.65
N SER A 142 6.04 -7.76 2.17
CA SER A 142 4.98 -8.43 1.43
C SER A 142 5.47 -9.01 0.11
N ILE A 143 6.32 -8.30 -0.63
CA ILE A 143 6.91 -8.77 -1.88
C ILE A 143 7.90 -9.91 -1.60
N ASN A 144 8.79 -9.73 -0.63
CA ASN A 144 9.81 -10.72 -0.27
C ASN A 144 9.19 -12.00 0.32
N GLY A 145 8.11 -11.87 1.10
CA GLY A 145 7.39 -12.98 1.72
C GLY A 145 6.39 -13.68 0.80
N PHE A 146 6.28 -13.30 -0.48
CA PHE A 146 5.26 -13.84 -1.40
C PHE A 146 3.84 -13.75 -0.85
N ASN A 147 3.44 -12.60 -0.31
CA ASN A 147 2.07 -12.40 0.13
C ASN A 147 1.11 -12.34 -1.08
N LEU A 148 0.76 -13.49 -1.58
CA LEU A 148 -0.11 -13.65 -2.75
C LEU A 148 -1.60 -13.42 -2.45
N ASP A 149 -1.98 -13.12 -1.22
CA ASP A 149 -3.32 -12.65 -0.89
C ASP A 149 -3.55 -11.20 -1.36
N SER A 150 -2.46 -10.44 -1.56
CA SER A 150 -2.51 -9.11 -2.13
C SER A 150 -2.48 -9.15 -3.67
N ASP A 151 -3.53 -8.61 -4.29
CA ASP A 151 -3.63 -8.45 -5.74
C ASP A 151 -2.48 -7.61 -6.33
N LEU A 152 -2.02 -6.57 -5.61
CA LEU A 152 -0.92 -5.72 -6.05
C LEU A 152 0.43 -6.43 -5.95
N VAL A 153 0.65 -7.25 -4.93
CA VAL A 153 1.86 -8.08 -4.82
C VAL A 153 1.90 -9.11 -5.93
N GLN A 154 0.78 -9.81 -6.19
CA GLN A 154 0.67 -10.72 -7.33
C GLN A 154 1.02 -10.01 -8.65
N LYS A 155 0.42 -8.83 -8.85
CA LYS A 155 0.67 -8.03 -10.05
C LYS A 155 2.12 -7.60 -10.16
N PHE A 156 2.72 -7.13 -9.07
CA PHE A 156 4.12 -6.72 -9.02
C PHE A 156 5.05 -7.87 -9.41
N LEU A 157 4.89 -9.04 -8.79
CA LEU A 157 5.73 -10.22 -9.06
C LEU A 157 5.59 -10.74 -10.49
N LYS A 158 4.37 -10.72 -11.06
CA LYS A 158 4.14 -11.06 -12.47
C LYS A 158 4.87 -10.11 -13.40
N ASP A 159 4.71 -8.82 -13.17
CA ASP A 159 5.31 -7.78 -14.00
C ASP A 159 6.84 -7.81 -13.90
N TYR A 160 7.37 -8.00 -12.66
CA TYR A 160 8.80 -8.16 -12.45
C TYR A 160 9.36 -9.40 -13.15
N THR A 161 8.64 -10.53 -13.10
CA THR A 161 9.04 -11.76 -13.80
C THR A 161 9.19 -11.52 -15.31
N VAL A 162 8.28 -10.75 -15.91
CA VAL A 162 8.38 -10.40 -17.34
C VAL A 162 9.58 -9.48 -17.59
N LEU A 163 9.82 -8.49 -16.74
CA LEU A 163 10.95 -7.56 -16.87
C LEU A 163 12.29 -8.31 -16.72
N ALA A 164 12.40 -9.21 -15.75
CA ALA A 164 13.59 -10.02 -15.52
C ALA A 164 13.91 -10.93 -16.73
N LYS A 165 12.89 -11.56 -17.34
CA LYS A 165 13.04 -12.34 -18.56
C LYS A 165 13.51 -11.50 -19.74
N ASN A 166 13.23 -10.21 -19.75
CA ASN A 166 13.69 -9.24 -20.75
C ASN A 166 15.03 -8.58 -20.39
N GLY A 167 15.79 -9.15 -19.46
CA GLY A 167 17.11 -8.66 -19.06
C GLY A 167 17.11 -7.42 -18.18
N LYS A 168 15.95 -7.02 -17.60
CA LYS A 168 15.87 -5.94 -16.61
C LYS A 168 16.08 -6.50 -15.21
N ASN A 169 17.00 -5.92 -14.47
CA ASN A 169 17.31 -6.30 -13.09
C ASN A 169 16.97 -5.14 -12.15
N SER A 170 16.16 -5.40 -11.14
CA SER A 170 15.81 -4.39 -10.14
C SER A 170 16.13 -4.89 -8.74
N ILE A 171 16.70 -4.02 -7.93
CA ILE A 171 16.95 -4.24 -6.50
C ILE A 171 16.05 -3.27 -5.74
N LEU A 172 15.27 -3.79 -4.80
CA LEU A 172 14.46 -2.98 -3.91
C LEU A 172 15.26 -2.65 -2.64
N CYS A 173 15.49 -1.38 -2.37
CA CYS A 173 16.23 -0.93 -1.19
C CYS A 173 15.31 -0.18 -0.23
N TRP A 174 15.28 -0.62 1.01
CA TRP A 174 14.63 0.15 2.06
C TRP A 174 15.48 1.34 2.49
N ILE A 175 14.84 2.48 2.67
CA ILE A 175 15.43 3.69 3.24
C ILE A 175 14.51 4.25 4.33
N PRO A 176 15.03 4.87 5.38
CA PRO A 176 14.18 5.52 6.38
C PRO A 176 13.56 6.81 5.84
N SER A 177 12.28 7.04 6.17
CA SER A 177 11.59 8.30 5.86
C SER A 177 12.18 9.49 6.61
N LEU A 178 12.08 10.70 6.06
CA LEU A 178 12.38 11.98 6.72
C LEU A 178 13.81 12.10 7.32
N VAL A 179 14.79 11.52 6.66
CA VAL A 179 16.21 11.65 7.07
C VAL A 179 17.03 12.50 6.10
N GLY A 180 16.37 13.28 5.22
CA GLY A 180 17.02 14.19 4.30
C GLY A 180 17.63 13.50 3.07
N ILE A 181 17.10 12.36 2.64
CA ILE A 181 17.42 11.72 1.35
C ILE A 181 16.58 12.41 0.28
N LEU A 182 17.20 13.29 -0.50
CA LEU A 182 16.53 14.20 -1.43
C LEU A 182 15.57 13.50 -2.41
N GLY A 183 15.92 12.31 -2.91
CA GLY A 183 15.07 11.54 -3.82
C GLY A 183 13.78 11.08 -3.14
N ASN A 184 13.86 10.65 -1.87
CA ASN A 184 12.69 10.25 -1.08
C ASN A 184 11.80 11.44 -0.75
N GLU A 185 12.38 12.56 -0.36
CA GLU A 185 11.63 13.78 -0.09
C GLU A 185 10.89 14.32 -1.34
N LYS A 186 11.52 14.17 -2.52
CA LYS A 186 10.84 14.49 -3.78
C LYS A 186 9.67 13.54 -4.05
N ALA A 187 9.81 12.24 -3.75
CA ALA A 187 8.74 11.26 -3.93
C ALA A 187 7.58 11.53 -2.95
N ASP A 188 7.88 11.81 -1.67
CA ASP A 188 6.89 12.21 -0.67
C ASP A 188 6.12 13.47 -1.09
N ALA A 189 6.84 14.52 -1.50
CA ALA A 189 6.21 15.76 -1.98
C ALA A 189 5.34 15.51 -3.22
N ALA A 190 5.78 14.66 -4.15
CA ALA A 190 5.01 14.29 -5.33
C ALA A 190 3.74 13.49 -4.97
N ALA A 191 3.85 12.52 -4.04
CA ALA A 191 2.71 11.75 -3.57
C ALA A 191 1.69 12.65 -2.84
N LYS A 192 2.14 13.58 -2.00
CA LYS A 192 1.29 14.56 -1.33
C LYS A 192 0.60 15.51 -2.33
N SER A 193 1.30 16.01 -3.32
CA SER A 193 0.70 16.87 -4.35
C SER A 193 -0.36 16.14 -5.17
N ALA A 194 -0.18 14.83 -5.40
CA ALA A 194 -1.11 14.00 -6.15
C ALA A 194 -2.46 13.76 -5.43
N LEU A 195 -2.57 14.07 -4.14
CA LEU A 195 -3.83 13.99 -3.39
C LEU A 195 -4.91 14.93 -3.94
N SER A 196 -4.54 15.97 -4.70
CA SER A 196 -5.45 16.90 -5.35
C SER A 196 -5.89 16.47 -6.75
N LEU A 197 -5.25 15.45 -7.34
CA LEU A 197 -5.56 14.98 -8.69
C LEU A 197 -6.93 14.29 -8.77
N PRO A 198 -7.50 14.15 -9.96
CA PRO A 198 -8.66 13.29 -10.18
C PRO A 198 -8.37 11.84 -9.81
N VAL A 199 -9.35 11.17 -9.22
CA VAL A 199 -9.22 9.77 -8.79
C VAL A 199 -9.04 8.84 -9.99
N THR A 200 -7.98 8.06 -9.97
CA THR A 200 -7.74 7.01 -10.96
C THR A 200 -8.64 5.81 -10.67
N ARG A 201 -9.40 5.36 -11.68
CA ARG A 201 -10.25 4.18 -11.54
C ARG A 201 -9.41 2.94 -11.34
N MET A 202 -9.61 2.27 -10.22
CA MET A 202 -9.05 0.96 -9.93
C MET A 202 -9.98 0.16 -9.04
N LYS A 203 -9.92 -1.15 -9.15
CA LYS A 203 -10.64 -2.03 -8.24
C LYS A 203 -9.92 -2.10 -6.89
N LEU A 204 -10.71 -2.18 -5.83
CA LEU A 204 -10.21 -2.36 -4.47
C LEU A 204 -10.52 -3.77 -3.97
N PRO A 205 -9.66 -4.37 -3.13
CA PRO A 205 -10.01 -5.62 -2.46
C PRO A 205 -11.17 -5.39 -1.49
N ALA A 206 -11.96 -6.42 -1.25
CA ALA A 206 -13.09 -6.35 -0.31
C ALA A 206 -12.65 -5.81 1.07
N THR A 207 -11.44 -6.17 1.53
CA THR A 207 -10.85 -5.69 2.78
C THR A 207 -10.70 -4.16 2.84
N GLY A 208 -10.52 -3.48 1.71
CA GLY A 208 -10.47 -2.02 1.64
C GLY A 208 -11.85 -1.36 1.73
N VAL A 209 -12.90 -2.10 1.45
CA VAL A 209 -14.29 -1.60 1.48
C VAL A 209 -14.96 -1.89 2.83
N TYR A 210 -14.58 -2.97 3.52
CA TYR A 210 -15.14 -3.35 4.82
C TYR A 210 -15.22 -2.22 5.84
N PRO A 211 -14.17 -1.41 6.08
CA PRO A 211 -14.24 -0.34 7.08
C PRO A 211 -15.36 0.68 6.79
N ARG A 212 -15.65 0.93 5.51
CA ARG A 212 -16.74 1.84 5.12
C ARG A 212 -18.12 1.23 5.33
N ILE A 213 -18.27 -0.05 4.99
CA ILE A 213 -19.51 -0.79 5.23
C ILE A 213 -19.74 -0.91 6.73
N THR A 214 -18.71 -1.26 7.49
CA THR A 214 -18.81 -1.34 8.96
C THR A 214 -19.22 -0.01 9.57
N LYS A 215 -18.59 1.10 9.10
CA LYS A 215 -18.98 2.43 9.56
C LYS A 215 -20.43 2.76 9.22
N LEU A 216 -20.90 2.43 8.01
CA LEU A 216 -22.30 2.64 7.63
C LEU A 216 -23.26 1.85 8.52
N ILE A 217 -22.97 0.57 8.78
CA ILE A 217 -23.81 -0.31 9.61
C ILE A 217 -23.83 0.14 11.08
N PHE A 218 -22.71 0.64 11.57
CA PHE A 218 -22.54 1.08 12.97
C PHE A 218 -22.55 2.61 13.13
N ASP A 219 -22.94 3.36 12.07
CA ASP A 219 -23.08 4.81 12.18
C ASP A 219 -24.13 5.16 13.25
N GLU A 220 -23.92 6.25 13.98
CA GLU A 220 -24.78 6.64 15.09
C GLU A 220 -26.26 6.77 14.69
N GLU A 221 -26.55 7.22 13.46
CA GLU A 221 -27.92 7.31 12.95
C GLU A 221 -28.58 5.94 12.80
N VAL A 222 -27.87 4.95 12.24
CA VAL A 222 -28.39 3.58 12.07
C VAL A 222 -28.47 2.85 13.41
N TRP A 223 -27.49 3.07 14.27
CA TRP A 223 -27.47 2.50 15.61
C TRP A 223 -28.57 3.07 16.49
N ASN A 224 -28.82 4.37 16.44
CA ASN A 224 -29.86 5.06 17.24
C ASN A 224 -31.27 4.79 16.71
N CYS A 225 -31.48 4.50 15.43
CA CYS A 225 -32.77 4.06 14.90
C CYS A 225 -33.26 2.72 15.49
N CYS A 226 -32.35 1.93 16.06
CA CYS A 226 -32.62 0.63 16.66
C CYS A 226 -32.71 0.70 18.20
N ALA A 227 -33.36 1.71 18.77
CA ALA A 227 -33.48 1.90 20.23
C ALA A 227 -34.06 0.68 20.99
N GLY A 228 -34.71 -0.26 20.29
CA GLY A 228 -35.14 -1.56 20.82
C GLY A 228 -34.11 -2.68 20.75
N ASN A 229 -32.91 -2.43 20.19
CA ASN A 229 -31.87 -3.44 20.09
C ASN A 229 -31.18 -3.66 21.45
N LYS A 230 -31.15 -4.92 21.92
CA LYS A 230 -30.48 -5.29 23.20
C LYS A 230 -29.01 -4.87 23.23
N LEU A 231 -28.34 -4.82 22.09
CA LEU A 231 -26.93 -4.36 22.00
C LEU A 231 -26.82 -2.85 22.26
N HIS A 232 -27.79 -2.04 21.83
CA HIS A 232 -27.84 -0.60 22.12
C HIS A 232 -27.99 -0.33 23.65
N ALA A 233 -28.77 -1.15 24.35
CA ALA A 233 -28.92 -1.04 25.80
C ALA A 233 -27.62 -1.37 26.57
N ILE A 234 -26.78 -2.26 26.00
CA ILE A 234 -25.50 -2.64 26.60
C ILE A 234 -24.39 -1.62 26.21
N ARG A 235 -24.47 -1.00 25.03
CA ARG A 235 -23.49 -0.07 24.52
C ARG A 235 -24.15 1.06 23.72
N PRO A 236 -24.58 2.14 24.40
CA PRO A 236 -25.38 3.21 23.78
C PRO A 236 -24.61 4.07 22.76
N THR A 237 -23.28 4.01 22.75
CA THR A 237 -22.44 4.75 21.79
C THR A 237 -21.55 3.82 20.98
N VAL A 238 -21.43 4.08 19.69
CA VAL A 238 -20.42 3.42 18.84
C VAL A 238 -19.05 4.03 19.20
N GLY A 239 -18.36 3.40 20.13
CA GLY A 239 -16.99 3.81 20.49
C GLY A 239 -15.98 3.26 19.48
N ASP A 240 -14.84 3.94 19.33
CA ASP A 240 -13.71 3.44 18.56
C ASP A 240 -13.36 2.01 18.98
N TYR A 241 -13.33 1.11 18.00
CA TYR A 241 -12.86 -0.26 18.17
C TYR A 241 -11.33 -0.23 18.31
N LYS A 242 -10.83 0.32 19.40
CA LYS A 242 -9.49 -0.03 19.88
C LYS A 242 -9.67 -1.39 20.55
N GLN A 243 -9.20 -2.45 19.90
CA GLN A 243 -8.99 -3.74 20.57
C GLN A 243 -8.14 -3.47 21.81
N LYS A 244 -8.80 -3.46 22.97
CA LYS A 244 -8.10 -3.71 24.21
C LYS A 244 -7.76 -5.20 24.24
N THR A 245 -6.68 -5.57 23.61
CA THR A 245 -5.95 -6.80 23.93
C THR A 245 -5.08 -6.48 25.14
N GLU A 246 -5.69 -6.28 26.30
CA GLU A 246 -4.99 -6.24 27.56
C GLU A 246 -5.81 -6.95 28.63
N ASN A 247 -5.24 -8.09 29.06
CA ASN A 247 -5.43 -8.74 30.34
C ASN A 247 -6.84 -9.30 30.65
N MET A 248 -7.15 -10.47 30.07
CA MET A 248 -7.96 -11.42 30.83
C MET A 248 -7.06 -12.13 31.84
N PRO A 249 -7.33 -12.03 33.15
CA PRO A 249 -6.67 -12.90 34.12
C PRO A 249 -7.08 -14.34 33.84
N ILE A 250 -6.10 -15.21 33.72
CA ILE A 250 -6.30 -16.66 33.71
C ILE A 250 -6.87 -16.98 35.10
N ALA A 251 -8.13 -17.42 35.14
CA ALA A 251 -8.72 -17.93 36.37
C ALA A 251 -8.06 -19.29 36.73
N PRO A 252 -7.94 -19.59 38.05
CA PRO A 252 -7.22 -20.73 38.57
C PRO A 252 -7.82 -22.09 38.22
#